data_5053d8f2c2920f95660a53015d3f6cea
#
_entry.id   5053d8f2c2920f95660a53015d3f6cea
#
_cell.length_a   1.000
_cell.length_b   1.000
_cell.length_c   1.000
_cell.angle_alpha   90.00
_cell.angle_beta   90.00
_cell.angle_gamma   90.00
#
_symmetry.space_group_name_H-M   'P 1'
#
loop_
_entity.id
_entity.type
_entity.pdbx_description
1 polymer ?
#
loop_
_entity_poly.entity_id
_entity_poly.type
_entity_poly.pdbx_seq_one_letter_code
_entity_poly.pdbx_strand_id
1 'polypeptide(L)'
;MIKTEYIDSSNYEVLGFSLRLLTSIYKTNKNINGIYINYLYRDSLSVVRMILISDKSLSQEELSRFDIMIDSLYKSMGIKIEIYNSLTDDYDNDIFIRRKYESARDLIYGDILYDRDGVYSGLKEELLNTKKDYLPPYIHTLKLKYKTK
;
A
#
# COMPACT_ATOMS: atom_id res chain seq x y z
N MET A 1 2.96 -22.65 -5.41
CA MET A 1 2.48 -22.60 -4.02
C MET A 1 2.86 -21.27 -3.39
N ILE A 2 1.97 -20.70 -2.64
CA ILE A 2 2.27 -19.45 -1.97
C ILE A 2 2.93 -19.74 -0.64
N LYS A 3 4.08 -19.16 -0.47
CA LYS A 3 4.77 -19.22 0.79
C LYS A 3 4.32 -18.04 1.65
N THR A 4 3.80 -18.32 2.83
CA THR A 4 3.31 -17.29 3.72
C THR A 4 4.30 -17.11 4.87
N GLU A 5 4.72 -15.88 5.05
CA GLU A 5 5.53 -15.47 6.18
C GLU A 5 4.69 -14.69 7.17
N TYR A 6 4.93 -14.90 8.43
CA TYR A 6 4.28 -14.15 9.49
C TYR A 6 5.25 -13.15 10.06
N ILE A 7 4.78 -11.93 10.21
CA ILE A 7 5.53 -10.90 10.92
C ILE A 7 5.45 -11.23 12.41
N ASP A 8 6.60 -11.29 13.07
CA ASP A 8 6.66 -11.46 14.51
C ASP A 8 5.81 -10.39 15.18
N SER A 9 5.07 -10.74 16.23
CA SER A 9 4.14 -9.80 16.87
C SER A 9 4.81 -8.53 17.38
N SER A 10 6.03 -8.61 17.92
CA SER A 10 6.77 -7.42 18.34
C SER A 10 7.13 -6.54 17.14
N ASN A 11 7.56 -7.16 16.03
CA ASN A 11 7.88 -6.43 14.80
C ASN A 11 6.62 -5.86 14.14
N TYR A 12 5.50 -6.54 14.30
CA TYR A 12 4.22 -6.07 13.76
C TYR A 12 3.81 -4.74 14.39
N GLU A 13 3.99 -4.59 15.70
CA GLU A 13 3.69 -3.34 16.39
C GLU A 13 4.60 -2.20 15.92
N VAL A 14 5.90 -2.48 15.79
CA VAL A 14 6.87 -1.51 15.30
C VAL A 14 6.54 -1.09 13.87
N LEU A 15 6.21 -2.06 13.02
CA LEU A 15 5.80 -1.79 11.65
C LEU A 15 4.55 -0.92 11.61
N GLY A 16 3.53 -1.27 12.39
CA GLY A 16 2.29 -0.49 12.46
C GLY A 16 2.53 0.94 12.90
N PHE A 17 3.36 1.13 13.91
CA PHE A 17 3.75 2.47 14.37
C PHE A 17 4.46 3.24 13.27
N SER A 18 5.41 2.60 12.59
CA SER A 18 6.17 3.23 11.51
C SER A 18 5.28 3.65 10.34
N LEU A 19 4.34 2.80 9.96
CA LEU A 19 3.40 3.12 8.88
C LEU A 19 2.49 4.29 9.26
N ARG A 20 2.03 4.35 10.49
CA ARG A 20 1.22 5.47 10.98
C ARG A 20 2.02 6.77 11.01
N LEU A 21 3.28 6.70 11.42
CA LEU A 21 4.16 7.86 11.44
C LEU A 21 4.39 8.40 10.02
N LEU A 22 4.73 7.51 9.09
CA LEU A 22 4.93 7.88 7.68
C LEU A 22 3.67 8.52 7.11
N THR A 23 2.52 7.91 7.36
CA THR A 23 1.23 8.43 6.90
C THR A 23 0.97 9.82 7.46
N SER A 24 1.21 10.01 8.75
CA SER A 24 0.99 11.30 9.42
C SER A 24 1.82 12.41 8.82
N ILE A 25 3.04 12.10 8.41
CA ILE A 25 3.93 13.11 7.83
C ILE A 25 3.59 13.36 6.37
N TYR A 26 3.41 12.31 5.57
CA TYR A 26 3.10 12.46 4.15
C TYR A 26 1.77 13.18 3.91
N LYS A 27 0.75 12.92 4.71
CA LYS A 27 -0.56 13.56 4.52
C LYS A 27 -0.54 15.06 4.77
N THR A 28 0.53 15.61 5.36
CA THR A 28 0.67 17.06 5.51
C THR A 28 0.94 17.76 4.18
N ASN A 29 1.40 17.02 3.18
CA ASN A 29 1.55 17.56 1.83
C ASN A 29 0.18 17.66 1.18
N LYS A 30 -0.24 18.86 0.82
CA LYS A 30 -1.57 19.14 0.25
C LYS A 30 -1.81 18.44 -1.09
N ASN A 31 -0.76 18.11 -1.81
CA ASN A 31 -0.88 17.40 -3.09
C ASN A 31 -1.21 15.90 -2.88
N ILE A 32 -0.95 15.35 -1.72
CA ILE A 32 -1.25 13.96 -1.41
C ILE A 32 -2.70 13.86 -0.95
N ASN A 33 -3.50 13.08 -1.66
CA ASN A 33 -4.92 12.91 -1.35
C ASN A 33 -5.29 11.47 -0.99
N GLY A 34 -4.36 10.55 -1.08
CA GLY A 34 -4.58 9.17 -0.68
C GLY A 34 -3.28 8.45 -0.39
N ILE A 35 -3.33 7.50 0.54
CA ILE A 35 -2.21 6.62 0.87
C ILE A 35 -2.77 5.24 1.16
N TYR A 36 -2.25 4.22 0.49
CA TYR A 36 -2.59 2.85 0.82
C TYR A 36 -1.36 1.98 0.79
N ILE A 37 -1.44 0.82 1.43
CA ILE A 37 -0.32 -0.12 1.53
C ILE A 37 -0.74 -1.48 1.02
N ASN A 38 0.24 -2.20 0.48
CA ASN A 38 0.12 -3.61 0.11
C ASN A 38 1.24 -4.39 0.77
N TYR A 39 0.89 -5.61 1.19
CA TYR A 39 1.86 -6.55 1.73
C TYR A 39 2.22 -7.56 0.65
N LEU A 40 3.51 -7.75 0.44
CA LEU A 40 4.04 -8.66 -0.57
C LEU A 40 5.07 -9.59 0.05
N TYR A 41 5.16 -10.78 -0.51
CA TYR A 41 6.26 -11.68 -0.23
C TYR A 41 6.98 -11.93 -1.56
N ARG A 42 8.18 -11.41 -1.68
CA ARG A 42 8.92 -11.41 -2.95
C ARG A 42 10.37 -11.81 -2.67
N ASP A 43 10.86 -12.85 -3.36
CA ASP A 43 12.24 -13.33 -3.24
C ASP A 43 12.63 -13.60 -1.78
N SER A 44 11.74 -14.27 -1.04
CA SER A 44 11.93 -14.59 0.38
C SER A 44 12.01 -13.34 1.28
N LEU A 45 11.49 -12.22 0.81
CA LEU A 45 11.52 -10.96 1.53
C LEU A 45 10.11 -10.43 1.72
N SER A 46 9.77 -10.07 2.95
CA SER A 46 8.51 -9.38 3.24
C SER A 46 8.66 -7.90 2.85
N VAL A 47 7.78 -7.46 1.98
CA VAL A 47 7.79 -6.08 1.46
C VAL A 47 6.44 -5.43 1.74
N VAL A 48 6.48 -4.21 2.27
CA VAL A 48 5.30 -3.35 2.37
C VAL A 48 5.47 -2.24 1.34
N ARG A 49 4.56 -2.20 0.38
CA ARG A 49 4.53 -1.08 -0.58
C ARG A 49 3.56 -0.03 -0.08
N MET A 50 4.06 1.18 0.11
CA MET A 50 3.24 2.33 0.46
C MET A 50 3.07 3.18 -0.80
N ILE A 51 1.85 3.34 -1.24
CA ILE A 51 1.52 4.10 -2.44
C ILE A 51 0.96 5.45 -2.01
N LEU A 52 1.66 6.50 -2.42
CA LEU A 52 1.25 7.88 -2.19
C LEU A 52 0.55 8.37 -3.46
N ILE A 53 -0.72 8.74 -3.34
CA ILE A 53 -1.50 9.25 -4.47
C ILE A 53 -1.53 10.76 -4.38
N SER A 54 -1.05 11.43 -5.41
CA SER A 54 -0.93 12.88 -5.42
C SER A 54 -1.43 13.49 -6.72
N ASP A 55 -1.82 14.78 -6.65
CA ASP A 55 -2.28 15.52 -7.83
C ASP A 55 -1.14 15.80 -8.79
N LYS A 56 0.07 15.96 -8.27
CA LYS A 56 1.29 16.20 -9.03
C LYS A 56 2.36 15.24 -8.57
N SER A 57 3.26 14.88 -9.49
CA SER A 57 4.39 14.01 -9.16
C SER A 57 5.19 14.58 -7.99
N LEU A 58 5.47 13.74 -7.02
CA LEU A 58 6.31 14.09 -5.89
C LEU A 58 7.77 14.11 -6.31
N SER A 59 8.56 14.97 -5.66
CA SER A 59 9.99 15.03 -5.94
C SER A 59 10.69 13.79 -5.41
N GLN A 60 11.85 13.50 -5.99
CA GLN A 60 12.69 12.41 -5.51
C GLN A 60 13.09 12.63 -4.05
N GLU A 61 13.32 13.88 -3.68
CA GLU A 61 13.63 14.24 -2.30
C GLU A 61 12.49 13.86 -1.34
N GLU A 62 11.25 14.10 -1.71
CA GLU A 62 10.12 13.70 -0.89
C GLU A 62 9.98 12.18 -0.79
N LEU A 63 10.19 11.48 -1.91
CA LEU A 63 10.06 10.02 -1.94
C LEU A 63 11.16 9.33 -1.14
N SER A 64 12.35 9.90 -1.08
CA SER A 64 13.50 9.32 -0.36
C SER A 64 13.68 9.86 1.06
N ARG A 65 12.79 10.71 1.50
CA ARG A 65 12.88 11.42 2.78
C ARG A 65 13.13 10.52 3.98
N PHE A 66 12.57 9.32 3.95
CA PHE A 66 12.64 8.39 5.09
C PHE A 66 13.52 7.18 4.81
N ASP A 67 14.41 7.27 3.84
CA ASP A 67 15.26 6.13 3.44
C ASP A 67 16.09 5.58 4.60
N ILE A 68 16.62 6.46 5.45
CA ILE A 68 17.43 6.02 6.58
C ILE A 68 16.58 5.22 7.57
N MET A 69 15.39 5.70 7.88
CA MET A 69 14.48 5.01 8.78
C MET A 69 14.04 3.67 8.19
N ILE A 70 13.68 3.67 6.91
CA ILE A 70 13.24 2.47 6.20
C ILE A 70 14.35 1.43 6.16
N ASP A 71 15.57 1.85 5.88
CA ASP A 71 16.73 0.96 5.85
C ASP A 71 17.01 0.37 7.24
N SER A 72 16.87 1.18 8.27
CA SER A 72 17.01 0.73 9.66
C SER A 72 15.98 -0.33 10.03
N LEU A 73 14.73 -0.14 9.60
CA LEU A 73 13.68 -1.13 9.82
C LEU A 73 13.99 -2.45 9.10
N TYR A 74 14.49 -2.36 7.88
CA TYR A 74 14.87 -3.54 7.14
C TYR A 74 15.97 -4.32 7.85
N LYS A 75 16.99 -3.63 8.34
CA LYS A 75 18.11 -4.27 9.07
C LYS A 75 17.65 -4.91 10.36
N SER A 76 16.69 -4.31 11.05
CA SER A 76 16.23 -4.83 12.34
C SER A 76 15.14 -5.89 12.25
N MET A 77 14.25 -5.81 11.25
CA MET A 77 13.08 -6.68 11.16
C MET A 77 13.04 -7.55 9.91
N GLY A 78 13.90 -7.30 8.93
CA GLY A 78 13.83 -8.00 7.65
C GLY A 78 12.62 -7.62 6.81
N ILE A 79 11.95 -6.52 7.11
CA ILE A 79 10.80 -6.03 6.36
C ILE A 79 11.20 -4.77 5.62
N LYS A 80 11.02 -4.78 4.30
CA LYS A 80 11.35 -3.64 3.46
C LYS A 80 10.10 -2.82 3.18
N ILE A 81 10.18 -1.52 3.40
CA ILE A 81 9.13 -0.58 3.00
C ILE A 81 9.58 0.09 1.70
N GLU A 82 8.73 0.03 0.69
CA GLU A 82 8.96 0.70 -0.59
C GLU A 82 7.93 1.79 -0.77
N ILE A 83 8.38 2.99 -1.12
CA ILE A 83 7.50 4.15 -1.32
C ILE A 83 7.33 4.36 -2.82
N TYR A 84 6.09 4.41 -3.26
CA TYR A 84 5.73 4.66 -4.67
C TYR A 84 4.80 5.85 -4.76
N ASN A 85 4.85 6.53 -5.88
CA ASN A 85 3.97 7.66 -6.15
C ASN A 85 3.08 7.34 -7.36
N SER A 86 1.79 7.46 -7.15
CA SER A 86 0.78 7.39 -8.22
C SER A 86 0.09 8.74 -8.33
N LEU A 87 -0.42 9.05 -9.50
CA LEU A 87 -1.13 10.31 -9.72
C LEU A 87 -2.64 10.11 -9.57
N THR A 88 -3.32 11.14 -9.10
CA THR A 88 -4.77 11.14 -8.93
C THR A 88 -5.49 10.73 -10.21
N ASP A 89 -5.03 11.22 -11.36
CA ASP A 89 -5.63 10.93 -12.66
C ASP A 89 -5.60 9.46 -13.03
N ASP A 90 -4.65 8.69 -12.50
CA ASP A 90 -4.55 7.25 -12.74
C ASP A 90 -5.71 6.48 -12.09
N TYR A 91 -6.46 7.12 -11.22
CA TYR A 91 -7.58 6.51 -10.50
C TYR A 91 -8.93 7.02 -10.99
N ASP A 92 -8.97 7.65 -12.16
CA ASP A 92 -10.24 7.97 -12.81
C ASP A 92 -11.00 6.67 -13.05
N ASN A 93 -12.30 6.68 -12.72
CA ASN A 93 -13.10 5.46 -12.70
C ASN A 93 -13.03 4.68 -14.02
N ASP A 94 -13.19 5.36 -15.14
CA ASP A 94 -13.18 4.71 -16.45
C ASP A 94 -11.80 4.19 -16.82
N ILE A 95 -10.78 5.01 -16.62
CA ILE A 95 -9.40 4.65 -16.95
C ILE A 95 -8.91 3.55 -16.02
N PHE A 96 -9.22 3.68 -14.74
CA PHE A 96 -8.81 2.74 -13.71
C PHE A 96 -9.36 1.33 -13.98
N ILE A 97 -10.65 1.23 -14.26
CA ILE A 97 -11.29 -0.06 -14.50
C ILE A 97 -10.83 -0.70 -15.82
N ARG A 98 -10.62 0.12 -16.87
CA ARG A 98 -10.29 -0.39 -18.19
C ARG A 98 -8.81 -0.67 -18.41
N ARG A 99 -7.93 0.13 -17.85
CA ARG A 99 -6.50 0.13 -18.19
C ARG A 99 -5.55 -0.16 -17.04
N LYS A 100 -6.03 -0.08 -15.81
CA LYS A 100 -5.19 -0.21 -14.62
C LYS A 100 -5.54 -1.45 -13.80
N TYR A 101 -5.59 -2.58 -14.49
CA TYR A 101 -5.96 -3.84 -13.84
C TYR A 101 -5.10 -4.14 -12.61
N GLU A 102 -3.78 -3.95 -12.71
CA GLU A 102 -2.88 -4.21 -11.61
C GLU A 102 -3.10 -3.23 -10.45
N SER A 103 -3.29 -1.95 -10.78
CA SER A 103 -3.57 -0.93 -9.76
C SER A 103 -4.91 -1.18 -9.08
N ALA A 104 -5.93 -1.63 -9.84
CA ALA A 104 -7.21 -2.01 -9.27
C ALA A 104 -7.05 -3.15 -8.28
N ARG A 105 -6.30 -4.18 -8.66
CA ARG A 105 -6.03 -5.31 -7.80
C ARG A 105 -5.26 -4.89 -6.54
N ASP A 106 -4.27 -4.03 -6.70
CA ASP A 106 -3.49 -3.52 -5.59
C ASP A 106 -4.37 -2.74 -4.60
N LEU A 107 -5.28 -1.93 -5.11
CA LEU A 107 -6.18 -1.16 -4.26
C LEU A 107 -7.17 -2.07 -3.54
N ILE A 108 -7.73 -3.06 -4.22
CA ILE A 108 -8.68 -3.99 -3.62
C ILE A 108 -8.04 -4.73 -2.43
N TYR A 109 -6.82 -5.17 -2.59
CA TYR A 109 -6.11 -5.90 -1.53
C TYR A 109 -5.37 -5.00 -0.56
N GLY A 110 -5.27 -3.73 -0.88
CA GLY A 110 -4.55 -2.77 -0.05
C GLY A 110 -5.35 -2.35 1.18
N ASP A 111 -4.64 -1.83 2.14
CA ASP A 111 -5.24 -1.16 3.28
C ASP A 111 -5.08 0.34 3.09
N ILE A 112 -6.20 1.04 3.05
CA ILE A 112 -6.22 2.50 2.87
C ILE A 112 -5.91 3.13 4.22
N LEU A 113 -4.82 3.90 4.28
CA LEU A 113 -4.40 4.58 5.50
C LEU A 113 -4.83 6.04 5.53
N TYR A 114 -5.04 6.64 4.37
CA TYR A 114 -5.47 8.02 4.23
C TYR A 114 -6.26 8.18 2.94
N ASP A 115 -7.41 8.82 3.03
CA ASP A 115 -8.31 9.04 1.89
C ASP A 115 -9.03 10.37 2.13
N ARG A 116 -8.40 11.45 1.68
CA ARG A 116 -8.85 12.80 1.99
C ARG A 116 -10.32 13.05 1.62
N ASP A 117 -10.74 12.56 0.45
CA ASP A 117 -12.06 12.83 -0.10
C ASP A 117 -12.95 11.59 -0.21
N GLY A 118 -12.51 10.46 0.31
CA GLY A 118 -13.26 9.21 0.26
C GLY A 118 -13.30 8.54 -1.11
N VAL A 119 -12.54 9.03 -2.08
CA VAL A 119 -12.57 8.55 -3.47
C VAL A 119 -12.07 7.11 -3.58
N TYR A 120 -10.98 6.80 -2.90
CA TYR A 120 -10.33 5.50 -3.03
C TYR A 120 -11.07 4.40 -2.29
N SER A 121 -11.67 4.74 -1.16
CA SER A 121 -12.57 3.82 -0.45
C SER A 121 -13.79 3.47 -1.30
N GLY A 122 -14.34 4.47 -1.97
CA GLY A 122 -15.48 4.27 -2.89
C GLY A 122 -15.09 3.40 -4.09
N LEU A 123 -13.94 3.66 -4.70
CA LEU A 123 -13.44 2.84 -5.81
C LEU A 123 -13.22 1.39 -5.39
N LYS A 124 -12.62 1.19 -4.23
CA LYS A 124 -12.36 -0.15 -3.71
C LYS A 124 -13.67 -0.92 -3.50
N GLU A 125 -14.65 -0.29 -2.91
CA GLU A 125 -15.96 -0.89 -2.68
C GLU A 125 -16.65 -1.25 -3.98
N GLU A 126 -16.63 -0.34 -4.96
CA GLU A 126 -17.21 -0.57 -6.27
C GLU A 126 -16.53 -1.75 -6.98
N LEU A 127 -15.21 -1.81 -6.95
CA LEU A 127 -14.45 -2.90 -7.56
C LEU A 127 -14.76 -4.24 -6.90
N LEU A 128 -14.86 -4.27 -5.59
CA LEU A 128 -15.22 -5.50 -4.85
C LEU A 128 -16.60 -6.00 -5.23
N ASN A 129 -17.54 -5.11 -5.50
CA ASN A 129 -18.90 -5.48 -5.83
C ASN A 129 -19.07 -5.89 -7.29
N THR A 130 -18.28 -5.32 -8.20
CA THR A 130 -18.48 -5.51 -9.64
C THR A 130 -17.46 -6.40 -10.32
N LYS A 131 -16.26 -6.55 -9.75
CA LYS A 131 -15.12 -7.22 -10.39
C LYS A 131 -14.42 -8.19 -9.45
N LYS A 132 -15.17 -9.13 -8.92
CA LYS A 132 -14.63 -10.16 -8.03
C LYS A 132 -13.56 -11.02 -8.69
N ASP A 133 -13.60 -11.15 -10.01
CA ASP A 133 -12.67 -11.97 -10.79
C ASP A 133 -11.24 -11.39 -10.79
N TYR A 134 -11.09 -10.14 -10.38
CA TYR A 134 -9.78 -9.52 -10.30
C TYR A 134 -8.91 -10.12 -9.21
N LEU A 135 -9.47 -10.90 -8.30
CA LEU A 135 -8.81 -11.29 -7.06
C LEU A 135 -8.19 -12.68 -7.19
N PRO A 136 -6.87 -12.79 -7.44
CA PRO A 136 -6.21 -14.10 -7.36
C PRO A 136 -6.30 -14.65 -5.93
N PRO A 137 -6.69 -15.91 -5.77
CA PRO A 137 -6.90 -16.49 -4.44
C PRO A 137 -5.69 -16.39 -3.51
N TYR A 138 -4.50 -16.47 -4.06
CA TYR A 138 -3.29 -16.43 -3.25
C TYR A 138 -3.09 -15.08 -2.55
N ILE A 139 -3.38 -13.97 -3.23
CA ILE A 139 -3.23 -12.63 -2.63
C ILE A 139 -4.21 -12.47 -1.49
N HIS A 140 -5.44 -12.95 -1.68
CA HIS A 140 -6.46 -12.90 -0.64
C HIS A 140 -6.00 -13.68 0.61
N THR A 141 -5.47 -14.88 0.41
CA THR A 141 -4.96 -15.71 1.51
C THR A 141 -3.83 -15.02 2.27
N LEU A 142 -2.90 -14.42 1.55
CA LEU A 142 -1.79 -13.70 2.15
C LEU A 142 -2.28 -12.55 3.02
N LYS A 143 -3.22 -11.76 2.53
CA LYS A 143 -3.80 -10.65 3.27
C LYS A 143 -4.51 -11.10 4.54
N LEU A 144 -5.31 -12.16 4.45
CA LEU A 144 -6.01 -12.70 5.62
C LEU A 144 -5.02 -13.13 6.70
N LYS A 145 -3.92 -13.74 6.33
CA LYS A 145 -2.91 -14.16 7.29
C LYS A 145 -2.24 -12.98 7.99
N TYR A 146 -2.02 -11.89 7.29
CA TYR A 146 -1.54 -10.66 7.92
C TYR A 146 -2.53 -10.15 8.94
N LYS A 147 -3.81 -10.17 8.64
CA LYS A 147 -4.84 -9.65 9.52
C LYS A 147 -5.07 -10.50 10.76
N THR A 148 -4.85 -11.79 10.66
CA THR A 148 -5.04 -12.71 11.78
C THR A 148 -3.87 -12.74 12.73
N LYS A 149 -2.77 -12.14 12.34
CA LYS A 149 -1.62 -11.98 13.20
C LYS A 149 -1.82 -10.83 14.17
#